data_01416e23b1dd19acee11de1ab9358e5c
#
_entry.id   01416e23b1dd19acee11de1ab9358e5c
#
_cell.length_a   1.000
_cell.length_b   1.000
_cell.length_c   1.000
_cell.angle_alpha   90.00
_cell.angle_beta   90.00
_cell.angle_gamma   90.00
#
_symmetry.space_group_name_H-M   'P 1'
#
loop_
_entity.id
_entity.type
_entity.pdbx_description
1 polymer ?
#
loop_
_entity_poly.entity_id
_entity_poly.type
_entity_poly.pdbx_seq_one_letter_code
_entity_poly.pdbx_strand_id
1 'polypeptide(L)'
;MASSRIKVVEDAVVNLRDVQADMQRTRFAFLSTDLEVCATFSKMVETELAAEKLDAAQRILEKAEVAYATIRRLYPKLENADERKEIEEKLNQLRARLDAQDRKLHHPAKP
;
A
#
# COMPACT_ATOMS: atom_id res chain seq x y z
N MET A 1 -33.65 37.39 -3.39
CA MET A 1 -32.83 36.80 -4.43
C MET A 1 -31.35 36.62 -4.05
N ALA A 2 -30.81 37.47 -3.18
CA ALA A 2 -29.44 37.27 -2.68
C ALA A 2 -29.27 35.96 -1.89
N SER A 3 -30.27 35.51 -1.16
CA SER A 3 -30.25 34.26 -0.39
C SER A 3 -30.15 33.01 -1.24
N SER A 4 -30.63 33.04 -2.50
CA SER A 4 -30.54 31.88 -3.40
C SER A 4 -29.10 31.63 -3.85
N ARG A 5 -28.31 32.68 -4.10
CA ARG A 5 -26.92 32.57 -4.50
C ARG A 5 -26.05 32.03 -3.37
N ILE A 6 -26.28 32.49 -2.15
CA ILE A 6 -25.57 32.06 -0.96
C ILE A 6 -25.80 30.55 -0.74
N LYS A 7 -27.05 30.10 -0.87
CA LYS A 7 -27.40 28.69 -0.71
C LYS A 7 -26.71 27.79 -1.74
N VAL A 8 -26.68 28.23 -2.99
CA VAL A 8 -25.99 27.45 -4.07
C VAL A 8 -24.50 27.31 -3.77
N VAL A 9 -23.83 28.38 -3.31
CA VAL A 9 -22.42 28.34 -2.95
C VAL A 9 -22.19 27.41 -1.76
N GLU A 10 -23.04 27.46 -0.74
CA GLU A 10 -22.95 26.56 0.43
C GLU A 10 -23.11 25.09 0.03
N ASP A 11 -24.10 24.79 -0.83
CA ASP A 11 -24.32 23.42 -1.32
C ASP A 11 -23.11 22.93 -2.13
N ALA A 12 -22.51 23.80 -2.96
CA ALA A 12 -21.31 23.45 -3.73
C ALA A 12 -20.12 23.15 -2.81
N VAL A 13 -19.93 23.91 -1.74
CA VAL A 13 -18.85 23.68 -0.75
C VAL A 13 -19.07 22.37 -0.03
N VAL A 14 -20.30 22.05 0.39
CA VAL A 14 -20.64 20.78 1.03
C VAL A 14 -20.34 19.62 0.08
N ASN A 15 -20.72 19.72 -1.19
CA ASN A 15 -20.44 18.67 -2.19
C ASN A 15 -18.95 18.47 -2.39
N LEU A 16 -18.14 19.52 -2.41
CA LEU A 16 -16.69 19.41 -2.53
C LEU A 16 -16.07 18.68 -1.33
N ARG A 17 -16.54 18.99 -0.12
CA ARG A 17 -16.09 18.31 1.09
C ARG A 17 -16.42 16.82 1.06
N ASP A 18 -17.65 16.47 0.61
CA ASP A 18 -18.08 15.08 0.49
C ASP A 18 -17.21 14.32 -0.53
N VAL A 19 -16.93 14.94 -1.67
CA VAL A 19 -16.06 14.37 -2.70
C VAL A 19 -14.66 14.14 -2.14
N GLN A 20 -14.10 15.11 -1.41
CA GLN A 20 -12.78 14.96 -0.80
C GLN A 20 -12.75 13.83 0.22
N ALA A 21 -13.79 13.73 1.06
CA ALA A 21 -13.89 12.65 2.04
C ALA A 21 -13.98 11.28 1.36
N ASP A 22 -14.74 11.17 0.27
CA ASP A 22 -14.85 9.95 -0.51
C ASP A 22 -13.51 9.58 -1.17
N MET A 23 -12.80 10.57 -1.70
CA MET A 23 -11.46 10.36 -2.28
C MET A 23 -10.47 9.84 -1.24
N GLN A 24 -10.52 10.36 -0.01
CA GLN A 24 -9.65 9.90 1.06
C GLN A 24 -9.98 8.46 1.47
N ARG A 25 -11.25 8.11 1.60
CA ARG A 25 -11.66 6.74 1.89
C ARG A 25 -11.23 5.78 0.79
N THR A 26 -11.41 6.18 -0.47
CA THR A 26 -11.01 5.37 -1.63
C THR A 26 -9.50 5.17 -1.64
N ARG A 27 -8.74 6.21 -1.35
CA ARG A 27 -7.27 6.13 -1.27
C ARG A 27 -6.81 5.16 -0.19
N PHE A 28 -7.40 5.26 1.00
CA PHE A 28 -7.07 4.34 2.10
C PHE A 28 -7.42 2.90 1.73
N ALA A 29 -8.61 2.66 1.16
CA ALA A 29 -9.03 1.33 0.73
C ALA A 29 -8.09 0.76 -0.35
N PHE A 30 -7.69 1.59 -1.32
CA PHE A 30 -6.75 1.22 -2.36
C PHE A 30 -5.40 0.79 -1.77
N LEU A 31 -4.86 1.59 -0.85
CA LEU A 31 -3.57 1.30 -0.22
C LEU A 31 -3.65 0.05 0.65
N SER A 32 -4.77 -0.16 1.35
CA SER A 32 -4.99 -1.37 2.15
C SER A 32 -5.03 -2.62 1.27
N THR A 33 -5.69 -2.54 0.12
CA THR A 33 -5.73 -3.63 -0.85
C THR A 33 -4.33 -3.90 -1.42
N ASP A 34 -3.59 -2.87 -1.77
CA ASP A 34 -2.23 -3.03 -2.28
C ASP A 34 -1.29 -3.65 -1.23
N LEU A 35 -1.48 -3.31 0.05
CA LEU A 35 -0.74 -3.97 1.14
C LEU A 35 -1.03 -5.46 1.19
N GLU A 36 -2.30 -5.86 1.04
CA GLU A 36 -2.69 -7.26 1.00
C GLU A 36 -2.06 -7.98 -0.19
N VAL A 37 -2.06 -7.35 -1.35
CA VAL A 37 -1.42 -7.87 -2.56
C VAL A 37 0.08 -8.05 -2.32
N CYS A 38 0.74 -7.07 -1.76
CA CYS A 38 2.17 -7.13 -1.45
C CYS A 38 2.46 -8.26 -0.47
N ALA A 39 1.65 -8.41 0.58
CA ALA A 39 1.78 -9.50 1.55
C ALA A 39 1.56 -10.87 0.90
N THR A 40 0.63 -10.97 -0.03
CA THR A 40 0.39 -12.19 -0.80
C THR A 40 1.60 -12.55 -1.65
N PHE A 41 2.18 -11.59 -2.36
CA PHE A 41 3.42 -11.82 -3.11
C PHE A 41 4.54 -12.31 -2.18
N SER A 42 4.67 -11.72 -1.01
CA SER A 42 5.67 -12.16 -0.03
C SER A 42 5.47 -13.62 0.38
N LYS A 43 4.22 -14.03 0.61
CA LYS A 43 3.91 -15.44 0.91
C LYS A 43 4.24 -16.37 -0.25
N MET A 44 3.99 -15.92 -1.49
CA MET A 44 4.33 -16.67 -2.69
C MET A 44 5.86 -16.83 -2.83
N VAL A 45 6.62 -15.80 -2.48
CA VAL A 45 8.09 -15.89 -2.45
C VAL A 45 8.53 -16.99 -1.49
N GLU A 46 7.96 -17.05 -0.31
CA GLU A 46 8.28 -18.11 0.67
C GLU A 46 8.00 -19.49 0.10
N THR A 47 6.86 -19.67 -0.57
CA THR A 47 6.50 -20.94 -1.18
C THR A 47 7.50 -21.35 -2.26
N GLU A 48 7.91 -20.42 -3.11
CA GLU A 48 8.86 -20.71 -4.19
C GLU A 48 10.28 -20.97 -3.64
N LEU A 49 10.67 -20.26 -2.57
CA LEU A 49 11.93 -20.51 -1.88
C LEU A 49 11.94 -21.92 -1.27
N ALA A 50 10.85 -22.33 -0.63
CA ALA A 50 10.73 -23.67 -0.05
C ALA A 50 10.79 -24.75 -1.12
N ALA A 51 10.29 -24.48 -2.32
CA ALA A 51 10.34 -25.38 -3.46
C ALA A 51 11.66 -25.31 -4.24
N GLU A 52 12.60 -24.48 -3.79
CA GLU A 52 13.89 -24.23 -4.43
C GLU A 52 13.78 -23.68 -5.85
N LYS A 53 12.66 -22.99 -6.15
CA LYS A 53 12.44 -22.33 -7.43
C LYS A 53 12.90 -20.88 -7.36
N LEU A 54 14.20 -20.66 -7.38
CA LEU A 54 14.82 -19.36 -7.11
C LEU A 54 14.46 -18.30 -8.15
N ASP A 55 14.37 -18.67 -9.44
CA ASP A 55 14.00 -17.73 -10.49
C ASP A 55 12.56 -17.24 -10.33
N ALA A 56 11.65 -18.15 -10.00
CA ALA A 56 10.25 -17.79 -9.74
C ALA A 56 10.16 -16.91 -8.49
N ALA A 57 10.86 -17.25 -7.42
CA ALA A 57 10.90 -16.45 -6.20
C ALA A 57 11.41 -15.04 -6.49
N GLN A 58 12.47 -14.90 -7.29
CA GLN A 58 13.03 -13.60 -7.65
C GLN A 58 12.02 -12.74 -8.40
N ARG A 59 11.32 -13.31 -9.39
CA ARG A 59 10.32 -12.56 -10.16
C ARG A 59 9.16 -12.07 -9.29
N ILE A 60 8.72 -12.90 -8.35
CA ILE A 60 7.63 -12.53 -7.45
C ILE A 60 8.10 -11.47 -6.45
N LEU A 61 9.32 -11.60 -5.94
CA LEU A 61 9.91 -10.60 -5.04
C LEU A 61 9.98 -9.23 -5.71
N GLU A 62 10.36 -9.17 -6.98
CA GLU A 62 10.40 -7.93 -7.74
C GLU A 62 9.02 -7.27 -7.82
N LYS A 63 7.96 -8.06 -8.02
CA LYS A 63 6.59 -7.55 -8.01
C LYS A 63 6.20 -7.02 -6.64
N ALA A 64 6.58 -7.71 -5.58
CA ALA A 64 6.33 -7.26 -4.20
C ALA A 64 7.06 -5.92 -3.92
N GLU A 65 8.30 -5.79 -4.39
CA GLU A 65 9.07 -4.54 -4.23
C GLU A 65 8.42 -3.36 -4.96
N VAL A 66 7.89 -3.59 -6.17
CA VAL A 66 7.17 -2.56 -6.92
C VAL A 66 5.91 -2.12 -6.16
N ALA A 67 5.13 -3.09 -5.66
CA ALA A 67 3.93 -2.79 -4.87
C ALA A 67 4.29 -2.02 -3.59
N TYR A 68 5.33 -2.45 -2.89
CA TYR A 68 5.83 -1.77 -1.69
C TYR A 68 6.20 -0.32 -1.98
N ALA A 69 6.98 -0.08 -3.03
CA ALA A 69 7.42 1.26 -3.42
C ALA A 69 6.24 2.17 -3.75
N THR A 70 5.21 1.64 -4.42
CA THR A 70 4.01 2.38 -4.77
C THR A 70 3.26 2.81 -3.50
N ILE A 71 3.05 1.90 -2.57
CA ILE A 71 2.36 2.21 -1.31
C ILE A 71 3.15 3.25 -0.52
N ARG A 72 4.46 3.08 -0.42
CA ARG A 72 5.32 4.00 0.32
C ARG A 72 5.29 5.41 -0.25
N ARG A 73 5.19 5.54 -1.56
CA ARG A 73 5.08 6.85 -2.22
C ARG A 73 3.74 7.52 -1.94
N LEU A 74 2.66 6.73 -1.85
CA LEU A 74 1.30 7.25 -1.82
C LEU A 74 0.74 7.45 -0.40
N TYR A 75 1.16 6.65 0.58
CA TYR A 75 0.55 6.71 1.91
C TYR A 75 0.69 8.07 2.62
N PRO A 76 1.76 8.85 2.40
CA PRO A 76 1.85 10.19 3.03
C PRO A 76 0.75 11.15 2.58
N LYS A 77 0.08 10.85 1.46
CA LYS A 77 -1.02 11.67 0.95
C LYS A 77 -2.33 11.44 1.69
N LEU A 78 -2.42 10.43 2.56
CA LEU A 78 -3.56 10.23 3.43
C LEU A 78 -3.62 11.36 4.45
N GLU A 79 -4.80 11.96 4.61
CA GLU A 79 -4.99 13.07 5.55
C GLU A 79 -5.17 12.59 6.99
N ASN A 80 -5.74 11.41 7.17
CA ASN A 80 -5.98 10.85 8.51
C ASN A 80 -4.69 10.28 9.09
N ALA A 81 -4.27 10.80 10.24
CA ALA A 81 -3.02 10.41 10.89
C ALA A 81 -3.04 8.95 11.35
N ASP A 82 -4.19 8.46 11.82
CA ASP A 82 -4.30 7.07 12.28
C ASP A 82 -4.19 6.10 11.11
N GLU A 83 -4.80 6.43 9.97
CA GLU A 83 -4.70 5.63 8.76
C GLU A 83 -3.25 5.59 8.23
N ARG A 84 -2.57 6.76 8.22
CA ARG A 84 -1.15 6.81 7.83
C ARG A 84 -0.29 5.91 8.72
N LYS A 85 -0.53 5.97 10.03
CA LYS A 85 0.22 5.17 10.99
C LYS A 85 -0.01 3.67 10.78
N GLU A 86 -1.25 3.28 10.53
CA GLU A 86 -1.60 1.88 10.25
C GLU A 86 -0.87 1.36 9.02
N ILE A 87 -0.89 2.12 7.92
CA ILE A 87 -0.18 1.76 6.70
C ILE A 87 1.32 1.69 6.94
N GLU A 88 1.89 2.68 7.64
CA GLU A 88 3.31 2.73 7.93
C GLU A 88 3.78 1.52 8.74
N GLU A 89 3.03 1.13 9.75
CA GLU A 89 3.36 -0.04 10.57
C GLU A 89 3.37 -1.32 9.73
N LYS A 90 2.38 -1.48 8.86
CA LYS A 90 2.32 -2.63 7.95
C LYS A 90 3.45 -2.62 6.93
N LEU A 91 3.80 -1.44 6.40
CA LEU A 91 4.94 -1.29 5.50
C LEU A 91 6.26 -1.68 6.18
N ASN A 92 6.44 -1.28 7.43
CA ASN A 92 7.65 -1.63 8.18
C ASN A 92 7.76 -3.15 8.37
N GLN A 93 6.65 -3.83 8.68
CA GLN A 93 6.62 -5.28 8.79
C GLN A 93 6.94 -5.96 7.45
N LEU A 94 6.35 -5.47 6.37
CA LEU A 94 6.63 -5.97 5.03
C LEU A 94 8.09 -5.76 4.63
N ARG A 95 8.64 -4.57 4.93
CA ARG A 95 10.04 -4.27 4.62
C ARG A 95 10.99 -5.30 5.25
N ALA A 96 10.77 -5.60 6.52
CA ALA A 96 11.58 -6.59 7.22
C ALA A 96 11.49 -7.97 6.56
N ARG A 97 10.29 -8.37 6.14
CA ARG A 97 10.07 -9.66 5.48
C ARG A 97 10.71 -9.72 4.11
N LEU A 98 10.53 -8.68 3.29
CA LEU A 98 11.10 -8.61 1.95
C LEU A 98 12.63 -8.58 2.00
N ASP A 99 13.21 -7.87 2.96
CA ASP A 99 14.66 -7.85 3.15
C ASP A 99 15.19 -9.23 3.52
N ALA A 100 14.49 -9.95 4.39
CA ALA A 100 14.86 -11.30 4.76
C ALA A 100 14.81 -12.25 3.55
N GLN A 101 13.80 -12.10 2.71
CA GLN A 101 13.64 -12.90 1.49
C GLN A 101 14.73 -12.59 0.47
N ASP A 102 15.04 -11.31 0.31
CA ASP A 102 16.13 -10.88 -0.57
C ASP A 102 17.47 -11.48 -0.16
N ARG A 103 17.76 -11.49 1.16
CA ARG A 103 18.97 -12.11 1.68
C ARG A 103 19.03 -13.61 1.38
N LYS A 104 17.91 -14.32 1.51
CA LYS A 104 17.86 -15.75 1.19
C LYS A 104 18.12 -16.03 -0.28
N LEU A 105 17.68 -15.13 -1.17
CA LEU A 105 17.88 -15.27 -2.61
C LEU A 105 19.30 -14.96 -3.04
N HIS A 106 19.91 -13.92 -2.48
CA HIS A 106 21.21 -13.42 -2.92
C HIS A 106 22.36 -13.87 -2.02
N HIS A 107 22.05 -14.30 -0.81
CA HIS A 107 23.03 -14.80 0.15
C HIS A 107 22.52 -16.09 0.78
N PRO A 108 22.34 -17.16 -0.02
CA PRO A 108 21.85 -18.42 0.52
C PRO A 108 22.80 -18.94 1.58
N ALA A 109 22.23 -19.54 2.63
CA ALA A 109 23.03 -20.13 3.70
C ALA A 109 23.97 -21.17 3.12
N LYS A 110 25.24 -21.05 3.41
CA LYS A 110 26.22 -22.03 2.96
C LYS A 110 26.05 -23.31 3.79
N PRO A 111 26.12 -24.46 3.14
CA PRO A 111 26.08 -25.73 3.86
C PRO A 111 27.24 -25.88 4.83
#